data_0cb2df01f7d8794caf0c2bfc2d7e407c
#
_entry.id   0cb2df01f7d8794caf0c2bfc2d7e407c
#
_cell.length_a   1.000
_cell.length_b   1.000
_cell.length_c   1.000
_cell.angle_alpha   90.00
_cell.angle_beta   90.00
_cell.angle_gamma   90.00
#
_symmetry.space_group_name_H-M   'P 1'
#
loop_
_entity.id
_entity.type
_entity.pdbx_description
1 polymer ?
#
loop_
_entity_poly.entity_id
_entity_poly.type
_entity_poly.pdbx_seq_one_letter_code
_entity_poly.pdbx_strand_id
1 'polypeptide(L)'
;MSDRVKAPILVVDDEKNIRLTLSQSLESLGVEIRTAVNGEEALQKLQEEDFSLILLDLKMPGMDGMEVLRRVRERWSKARVIIITAHGTIESAVEAMKLGAADFIQKPFSPREIRGLVTQVLEREALTEETAEDYQTWISLSNRYITDRQFEDARRAIGKAMAIDPGRPEPYDLTGVLLEIQGDLPEAMRFFRAALDIDPAYKPARVNLNTAESLDQAEREETHPAP
;
A
#
# COMPACT_ATOMS: atom_id res chain seq x y z
N MET A 1 30.48 5.24 3.32
CA MET A 1 29.17 5.68 2.82
C MET A 1 28.91 4.91 1.54
N SER A 2 28.09 3.89 1.58
CA SER A 2 27.83 3.06 0.40
C SER A 2 26.83 3.80 -0.48
N ASP A 3 27.29 4.27 -1.66
CA ASP A 3 26.43 4.69 -2.76
C ASP A 3 25.66 3.44 -3.25
N ARG A 4 24.57 3.10 -2.57
CA ARG A 4 23.53 2.26 -3.19
C ARG A 4 22.91 3.13 -4.27
N VAL A 5 23.26 2.88 -5.52
CA VAL A 5 22.53 3.42 -6.67
C VAL A 5 21.05 3.06 -6.42
N LYS A 6 20.25 4.07 -6.12
CA LYS A 6 18.80 3.85 -5.90
C LYS A 6 18.24 3.32 -7.21
N ALA A 7 17.54 2.20 -7.18
CA ALA A 7 16.85 1.67 -8.35
C ALA A 7 15.93 2.75 -8.95
N PRO A 8 15.82 2.84 -10.28
CA PRO A 8 15.08 3.91 -10.96
C PRO A 8 13.58 3.89 -10.61
N ILE A 9 12.90 5.00 -10.91
CA ILE A 9 11.45 5.12 -10.86
C ILE A 9 10.90 4.95 -12.28
N LEU A 10 9.88 4.12 -12.46
CA LEU A 10 9.17 3.95 -13.72
C LEU A 10 7.89 4.79 -13.74
N VAL A 11 7.74 5.64 -14.75
CA VAL A 11 6.52 6.44 -14.98
C VAL A 11 5.77 5.83 -16.17
N VAL A 12 4.55 5.36 -15.91
CA VAL A 12 3.69 4.67 -16.90
C VAL A 12 2.43 5.48 -17.12
N ASP A 13 2.29 6.07 -18.30
CA ASP A 13 1.16 6.92 -18.67
C ASP A 13 1.15 7.06 -20.19
N ASP A 14 0.02 7.02 -20.86
CA ASP A 14 -0.05 7.16 -22.32
C ASP A 14 0.15 8.60 -22.77
N GLU A 15 -0.15 9.58 -21.91
CA GLU A 15 -0.01 11.00 -22.20
C GLU A 15 1.45 11.47 -22.07
N LYS A 16 2.09 11.87 -23.16
CA LYS A 16 3.47 12.37 -23.19
C LYS A 16 3.70 13.54 -22.22
N ASN A 17 2.73 14.45 -22.12
CA ASN A 17 2.87 15.64 -21.27
C ASN A 17 2.88 15.26 -19.78
N ILE A 18 2.08 14.26 -19.38
CA ILE A 18 2.06 13.77 -18.00
C ILE A 18 3.39 13.11 -17.67
N ARG A 19 3.91 12.22 -18.53
CA ARG A 19 5.24 11.61 -18.31
C ARG A 19 6.33 12.66 -18.16
N LEU A 20 6.33 13.70 -19.00
CA LEU A 20 7.31 14.79 -18.90
C LEU A 20 7.17 15.57 -17.60
N THR A 21 5.94 15.94 -17.21
CA THR A 21 5.66 16.67 -15.97
C THR A 21 6.09 15.87 -14.75
N LEU A 22 5.79 14.57 -14.70
CA LEU A 22 6.21 13.69 -13.62
C LEU A 22 7.73 13.57 -13.55
N SER A 23 8.39 13.33 -14.70
CA SER A 23 9.85 13.25 -14.75
C SER A 23 10.51 14.53 -14.23
N GLN A 24 10.08 15.69 -14.70
CA GLN A 24 10.60 16.99 -14.23
C GLN A 24 10.31 17.22 -12.75
N SER A 25 9.12 16.84 -12.28
CA SER A 25 8.76 17.01 -10.88
C SER A 25 9.63 16.20 -9.93
N LEU A 26 10.18 15.08 -10.39
CA LEU A 26 10.98 14.15 -9.58
C LEU A 26 12.49 14.31 -9.75
N GLU A 27 12.98 15.13 -10.69
CA GLU A 27 14.42 15.37 -10.92
C GLU A 27 15.16 15.75 -9.62
N SER A 28 14.54 16.56 -8.76
CA SER A 28 15.14 17.00 -7.51
C SER A 28 15.38 15.88 -6.49
N LEU A 29 14.80 14.69 -6.69
CA LEU A 29 15.03 13.53 -5.83
C LEU A 29 16.37 12.82 -6.14
N GLY A 30 17.04 13.18 -7.25
CA GLY A 30 18.32 12.58 -7.66
C GLY A 30 18.20 11.08 -7.98
N VAL A 31 17.00 10.62 -8.39
CA VAL A 31 16.72 9.25 -8.79
C VAL A 31 16.52 9.21 -10.31
N GLU A 32 17.02 8.18 -10.95
CA GLU A 32 16.85 8.00 -12.39
C GLU A 32 15.38 7.69 -12.72
N ILE A 33 14.87 8.31 -13.80
CA ILE A 33 13.49 8.13 -14.24
C ILE A 33 13.47 7.39 -15.57
N ARG A 34 12.70 6.31 -15.64
CA ARG A 34 12.32 5.63 -16.88
C ARG A 34 10.85 5.89 -17.18
N THR A 35 10.48 5.85 -18.44
CA THR A 35 9.08 6.06 -18.83
C THR A 35 8.59 4.91 -19.70
N ALA A 36 7.30 4.59 -19.61
CA ALA A 36 6.59 3.66 -20.50
C ALA A 36 5.29 4.31 -20.98
N VAL A 37 4.87 4.03 -22.21
CA VAL A 37 3.68 4.64 -22.81
C VAL A 37 2.41 3.80 -22.66
N ASN A 38 2.55 2.57 -22.16
CA ASN A 38 1.44 1.63 -21.92
C ASN A 38 1.89 0.52 -20.94
N GLY A 39 0.93 -0.35 -20.59
CA GLY A 39 1.17 -1.44 -19.65
C GLY A 39 2.12 -2.50 -20.17
N GLU A 40 2.08 -2.80 -21.46
CA GLU A 40 2.93 -3.80 -22.09
C GLU A 40 4.42 -3.37 -22.03
N GLU A 41 4.71 -2.12 -22.39
CA GLU A 41 6.07 -1.57 -22.30
C GLU A 41 6.55 -1.52 -20.84
N ALA A 42 5.65 -1.19 -19.91
CA ALA A 42 5.98 -1.18 -18.49
C ALA A 42 6.40 -2.58 -18.02
N LEU A 43 5.63 -3.62 -18.34
CA LEU A 43 5.97 -5.00 -17.97
C LEU A 43 7.25 -5.51 -18.65
N GLN A 44 7.52 -5.08 -19.89
CA GLN A 44 8.79 -5.40 -20.56
C GLN A 44 9.97 -4.78 -19.80
N LYS A 45 9.92 -3.50 -19.45
CA LYS A 45 10.99 -2.83 -18.69
C LYS A 45 11.23 -3.47 -17.33
N LEU A 46 10.18 -3.92 -16.65
CA LEU A 46 10.27 -4.65 -15.39
C LEU A 46 10.97 -6.02 -15.52
N GLN A 47 11.04 -6.59 -16.73
CA GLN A 47 11.84 -7.79 -16.98
C GLN A 47 13.33 -7.48 -17.20
N GLU A 48 13.66 -6.26 -17.59
CA GLU A 48 15.01 -5.84 -17.96
C GLU A 48 15.77 -5.24 -16.77
N GLU A 49 15.08 -4.51 -15.87
CA GLU A 49 15.69 -3.88 -14.70
C GLU A 49 14.72 -3.80 -13.51
N ASP A 50 15.27 -3.71 -12.30
CA ASP A 50 14.50 -3.51 -11.08
C ASP A 50 14.14 -2.04 -10.89
N PHE A 51 12.93 -1.77 -10.45
CA PHE A 51 12.44 -0.43 -10.12
C PHE A 51 12.10 -0.32 -8.64
N SER A 52 12.47 0.81 -8.02
CA SER A 52 12.10 1.11 -6.63
C SER A 52 10.64 1.53 -6.51
N LEU A 53 10.12 2.22 -7.53
CA LEU A 53 8.77 2.77 -7.56
C LEU A 53 8.23 2.80 -8.98
N ILE A 54 6.93 2.54 -9.12
CA ILE A 54 6.18 2.67 -10.37
C ILE A 54 5.08 3.70 -10.14
N LEU A 55 5.04 4.75 -10.94
CA LEU A 55 3.94 5.69 -11.05
C LEU A 55 3.07 5.23 -12.22
N LEU A 56 1.83 4.80 -11.96
CA LEU A 56 1.03 4.05 -12.91
C LEU A 56 -0.33 4.72 -13.14
N ASP A 57 -0.62 5.11 -14.36
CA ASP A 57 -1.99 5.50 -14.73
C ASP A 57 -2.90 4.28 -14.87
N LEU A 58 -4.15 4.44 -14.45
CA LEU A 58 -5.15 3.37 -14.58
C LEU A 58 -5.74 3.28 -15.99
N LYS A 59 -5.93 4.42 -16.65
CA LYS A 59 -6.64 4.49 -17.92
C LYS A 59 -5.68 4.69 -19.09
N MET A 60 -5.23 3.57 -19.65
CA MET A 60 -4.36 3.55 -20.82
C MET A 60 -4.95 2.67 -21.92
N PRO A 61 -4.67 2.98 -23.20
CA PRO A 61 -5.00 2.07 -24.29
C PRO A 61 -4.30 0.71 -24.15
N GLY A 62 -4.99 -0.38 -24.51
CA GLY A 62 -4.47 -1.74 -24.40
C GLY A 62 -4.67 -2.30 -22.99
N MET A 63 -3.59 -2.66 -22.33
CA MET A 63 -3.63 -3.15 -20.96
C MET A 63 -3.88 -2.02 -19.96
N ASP A 64 -4.97 -2.10 -19.20
CA ASP A 64 -5.28 -1.11 -18.15
C ASP A 64 -4.33 -1.21 -16.94
N GLY A 65 -4.27 -0.12 -16.17
CA GLY A 65 -3.35 -0.05 -15.04
C GLY A 65 -3.68 -1.03 -13.91
N MET A 66 -4.93 -1.44 -13.73
CA MET A 66 -5.30 -2.43 -12.72
C MET A 66 -4.73 -3.81 -13.06
N GLU A 67 -4.74 -4.19 -14.33
CA GLU A 67 -4.13 -5.42 -14.80
C GLU A 67 -2.59 -5.36 -14.68
N VAL A 68 -1.98 -4.21 -14.99
CA VAL A 68 -0.54 -3.99 -14.75
C VAL A 68 -0.21 -4.16 -13.27
N LEU A 69 -0.97 -3.51 -12.36
CA LEU A 69 -0.77 -3.61 -10.92
C LEU A 69 -0.85 -5.07 -10.45
N ARG A 70 -1.83 -5.83 -10.91
CA ARG A 70 -2.01 -7.25 -10.57
C ARG A 70 -0.78 -8.07 -10.96
N ARG A 71 -0.29 -7.93 -12.20
CA ARG A 71 0.91 -8.62 -12.69
C ARG A 71 2.18 -8.20 -11.96
N VAL A 72 2.30 -6.91 -11.62
CA VAL A 72 3.43 -6.41 -10.82
C VAL A 72 3.43 -7.07 -9.44
N ARG A 73 2.29 -7.17 -8.78
CA ARG A 73 2.19 -7.84 -7.47
C ARG A 73 2.54 -9.32 -7.51
N GLU A 74 2.18 -10.02 -8.58
CA GLU A 74 2.48 -11.44 -8.75
C GLU A 74 3.97 -11.73 -8.97
N ARG A 75 4.69 -10.87 -9.71
CA ARG A 75 6.05 -11.16 -10.19
C ARG A 75 7.14 -10.27 -9.60
N TRP A 76 6.82 -9.02 -9.25
CA TRP A 76 7.76 -8.00 -8.76
C TRP A 76 7.28 -7.42 -7.43
N SER A 77 7.10 -8.27 -6.43
CA SER A 77 6.52 -7.89 -5.13
C SER A 77 7.26 -6.75 -4.42
N LYS A 78 8.54 -6.55 -4.72
CA LYS A 78 9.36 -5.46 -4.15
C LYS A 78 9.12 -4.10 -4.79
N ALA A 79 8.64 -4.02 -6.04
CA ALA A 79 8.39 -2.75 -6.70
C ALA A 79 7.14 -2.09 -6.11
N ARG A 80 7.25 -0.86 -5.62
CA ARG A 80 6.10 -0.10 -5.12
C ARG A 80 5.31 0.49 -6.27
N VAL A 81 4.00 0.55 -6.13
CA VAL A 81 3.14 1.15 -7.15
C VAL A 81 2.31 2.25 -6.51
N ILE A 82 2.46 3.47 -7.03
CA ILE A 82 1.54 4.59 -6.77
C ILE A 82 0.64 4.72 -7.99
N ILE A 83 -0.65 4.71 -7.76
CA ILE A 83 -1.64 4.94 -8.81
C ILE A 83 -1.81 6.44 -9.05
N ILE A 84 -1.78 6.85 -10.31
CA ILE A 84 -2.02 8.25 -10.73
C ILE A 84 -3.12 8.24 -11.79
N THR A 85 -4.28 8.83 -11.53
CA THR A 85 -5.38 8.79 -12.52
C THR A 85 -6.26 10.03 -12.51
N ALA A 86 -6.78 10.39 -13.69
CA ALA A 86 -7.79 11.46 -13.82
C ALA A 86 -9.21 10.98 -13.46
N HIS A 87 -9.46 9.68 -13.50
CA HIS A 87 -10.78 9.08 -13.34
C HIS A 87 -10.87 8.18 -12.11
N GLY A 88 -10.21 8.58 -11.00
CA GLY A 88 -10.26 7.85 -9.75
C GLY A 88 -11.61 8.00 -9.07
N THR A 89 -12.37 6.92 -8.98
CA THR A 89 -13.48 6.82 -8.03
C THR A 89 -12.95 6.26 -6.70
N ILE A 90 -13.73 6.42 -5.64
CA ILE A 90 -13.39 5.83 -4.34
C ILE A 90 -13.24 4.30 -4.49
N GLU A 91 -14.12 3.68 -5.28
CA GLU A 91 -14.10 2.24 -5.54
C GLU A 91 -12.80 1.80 -6.22
N SER A 92 -12.34 2.52 -7.26
CA SER A 92 -11.08 2.18 -7.96
C SER A 92 -9.85 2.39 -7.07
N ALA A 93 -9.85 3.40 -6.22
CA ALA A 93 -8.79 3.62 -5.24
C ALA A 93 -8.76 2.48 -4.21
N VAL A 94 -9.91 2.10 -3.65
CA VAL A 94 -10.03 0.98 -2.71
C VAL A 94 -9.59 -0.33 -3.34
N GLU A 95 -9.98 -0.60 -4.59
CA GLU A 95 -9.57 -1.80 -5.32
C GLU A 95 -8.05 -1.83 -5.54
N ALA A 96 -7.46 -0.71 -5.97
CA ALA A 96 -6.01 -0.61 -6.15
C ALA A 96 -5.25 -0.86 -4.83
N MET A 97 -5.73 -0.29 -3.73
CA MET A 97 -5.13 -0.51 -2.41
C MET A 97 -5.26 -1.98 -1.96
N LYS A 98 -6.40 -2.62 -2.19
CA LYS A 98 -6.58 -4.07 -1.92
C LYS A 98 -5.67 -4.95 -2.78
N LEU A 99 -5.35 -4.52 -4.00
CA LEU A 99 -4.37 -5.19 -4.87
C LEU A 99 -2.92 -4.91 -4.46
N GLY A 100 -2.68 -4.06 -3.47
CA GLY A 100 -1.36 -3.78 -2.93
C GLY A 100 -0.69 -2.53 -3.53
N ALA A 101 -1.44 -1.58 -4.10
CA ALA A 101 -0.87 -0.27 -4.39
C ALA A 101 -0.35 0.38 -3.09
N ALA A 102 0.80 1.03 -3.17
CA ALA A 102 1.41 1.69 -2.02
C ALA A 102 0.70 3.00 -1.67
N ASP A 103 0.14 3.66 -2.68
CA ASP A 103 -0.63 4.89 -2.52
C ASP A 103 -1.40 5.24 -3.81
N PHE A 104 -2.19 6.31 -3.75
CA PHE A 104 -3.04 6.78 -4.84
C PHE A 104 -3.06 8.31 -4.88
N ILE A 105 -2.99 8.89 -6.09
CA ILE A 105 -3.15 10.33 -6.29
C ILE A 105 -4.03 10.63 -7.51
N GLN A 106 -4.95 11.58 -7.37
CA GLN A 106 -5.84 11.99 -8.45
C GLN A 106 -5.24 13.15 -9.24
N LYS A 107 -5.32 13.09 -10.57
CA LYS A 107 -5.05 14.23 -11.47
C LYS A 107 -6.21 15.25 -11.39
N PRO A 108 -5.95 16.57 -11.38
CA PRO A 108 -4.63 17.21 -11.46
C PRO A 108 -3.93 17.26 -10.09
N PHE A 109 -2.62 17.14 -10.08
CA PHE A 109 -1.76 17.26 -8.90
C PHE A 109 -0.64 18.29 -9.15
N SER A 110 -0.13 18.89 -8.08
CA SER A 110 1.02 19.77 -8.15
C SER A 110 2.35 19.01 -8.10
N PRO A 111 3.45 19.59 -8.61
CA PRO A 111 4.79 19.03 -8.46
C PRO A 111 5.21 18.80 -6.99
N ARG A 112 4.67 19.60 -6.06
CA ARG A 112 4.95 19.44 -4.63
C ARG A 112 4.25 18.22 -4.04
N GLU A 113 2.98 18.01 -4.41
CA GLU A 113 2.20 16.86 -3.94
C GLU A 113 2.80 15.55 -4.40
N ILE A 114 3.12 15.43 -5.71
CA ILE A 114 3.71 14.19 -6.22
C ILE A 114 5.09 13.91 -5.63
N ARG A 115 5.95 14.93 -5.46
CA ARG A 115 7.24 14.74 -4.78
C ARG A 115 7.06 14.30 -3.34
N GLY A 116 6.16 14.93 -2.59
CA GLY A 116 5.89 14.57 -1.20
C GLY A 116 5.45 13.12 -1.07
N LEU A 117 4.52 12.70 -1.92
CA LEU A 117 4.01 11.33 -1.94
C LEU A 117 5.12 10.31 -2.29
N VAL A 118 5.88 10.56 -3.35
CA VAL A 118 7.00 9.70 -3.77
C VAL A 118 8.06 9.61 -2.67
N THR A 119 8.44 10.73 -2.06
CA THR A 119 9.40 10.74 -0.94
C THR A 119 8.87 9.91 0.22
N GLN A 120 7.63 10.10 0.62
CA GLN A 120 7.02 9.35 1.71
C GLN A 120 7.01 7.83 1.45
N VAL A 121 6.68 7.40 0.23
CA VAL A 121 6.69 5.97 -0.13
C VAL A 121 8.11 5.41 -0.13
N LEU A 122 9.09 6.13 -0.69
CA LEU A 122 10.49 5.69 -0.71
C LEU A 122 11.14 5.70 0.68
N GLU A 123 10.78 6.63 1.56
CA GLU A 123 11.26 6.68 2.94
C GLU A 123 10.70 5.53 3.77
N ARG A 124 9.43 5.17 3.58
CA ARG A 124 8.85 3.97 4.21
C ARG A 124 9.65 2.71 3.87
N GLU A 125 10.27 2.65 2.68
CA GLU A 125 11.12 1.52 2.27
C GLU A 125 12.52 1.53 2.88
N ALA A 126 13.04 2.70 3.22
CA ALA A 126 14.35 2.81 3.88
C ALA A 126 14.31 2.29 5.34
N LEU A 127 13.10 2.15 5.91
CA LEU A 127 12.91 1.54 7.22
C LEU A 127 13.15 0.02 7.12
N THR A 128 14.10 -0.49 7.88
CA THR A 128 14.36 -1.92 8.04
C THR A 128 14.22 -2.30 9.51
N GLU A 129 14.07 -3.60 9.79
CA GLU A 129 14.08 -4.08 11.19
C GLU A 129 15.38 -3.73 11.91
N GLU A 130 16.51 -3.65 11.19
CA GLU A 130 17.82 -3.28 11.72
C GLU A 130 17.88 -1.80 12.15
N THR A 131 17.04 -0.94 11.55
CA THR A 131 16.98 0.51 11.88
C THR A 131 15.78 0.87 12.74
N ALA A 132 14.94 -0.10 13.09
CA ALA A 132 13.74 0.12 13.88
C ALA A 132 14.08 0.14 15.38
N GLU A 133 14.23 1.34 15.94
CA GLU A 133 14.52 1.54 17.38
C GLU A 133 13.30 2.00 18.18
N ASP A 134 12.29 2.58 17.53
CA ASP A 134 11.15 3.19 18.19
C ASP A 134 9.80 2.56 17.79
N TYR A 135 8.79 2.84 18.60
CA TYR A 135 7.42 2.38 18.43
C TYR A 135 6.85 2.71 17.04
N GLN A 136 7.03 3.97 16.59
CA GLN A 136 6.41 4.44 15.33
C GLN A 136 7.04 3.75 14.11
N THR A 137 8.33 3.45 14.18
CA THR A 137 9.03 2.70 13.14
C THR A 137 8.48 1.28 13.03
N TRP A 138 8.24 0.59 14.17
CA TRP A 138 7.64 -0.74 14.15
C TRP A 138 6.19 -0.75 13.64
N ILE A 139 5.39 0.26 13.96
CA ILE A 139 4.04 0.42 13.39
C ILE A 139 4.11 0.62 11.87
N SER A 140 5.04 1.44 11.39
CA SER A 140 5.24 1.69 9.95
C SER A 140 5.68 0.41 9.21
N LEU A 141 6.59 -0.38 9.80
CA LEU A 141 7.00 -1.68 9.29
C LEU A 141 5.84 -2.68 9.26
N SER A 142 5.02 -2.72 10.31
CA SER A 142 3.86 -3.60 10.39
C SER A 142 2.88 -3.34 9.24
N ASN A 143 2.54 -2.06 9.02
CA ASN A 143 1.67 -1.66 7.90
C ASN A 143 2.25 -2.07 6.55
N ARG A 144 3.56 -1.87 6.34
CA ARG A 144 4.23 -2.28 5.11
C ARG A 144 4.15 -3.78 4.89
N TYR A 145 4.50 -4.58 5.90
CA TYR A 145 4.47 -6.04 5.79
C TYR A 145 3.06 -6.59 5.55
N ILE A 146 2.02 -5.96 6.14
CA ILE A 146 0.62 -6.30 5.85
C ILE A 146 0.30 -6.02 4.36
N THR A 147 0.67 -4.83 3.86
CA THR A 147 0.46 -4.44 2.47
C THR A 147 1.18 -5.40 1.51
N ASP A 148 2.39 -5.83 1.86
CA ASP A 148 3.23 -6.74 1.06
C ASP A 148 2.85 -8.22 1.23
N ARG A 149 1.81 -8.51 2.01
CA ARG A 149 1.39 -9.88 2.36
C ARG A 149 2.49 -10.71 3.03
N GLN A 150 3.45 -10.07 3.66
CA GLN A 150 4.52 -10.69 4.45
C GLN A 150 4.02 -10.91 5.89
N PHE A 151 3.05 -11.81 6.07
CA PHE A 151 2.26 -11.93 7.30
C PHE A 151 3.08 -12.30 8.52
N GLU A 152 4.10 -13.13 8.39
CA GLU A 152 4.98 -13.49 9.51
C GLU A 152 5.85 -12.31 9.95
N ASP A 153 6.36 -11.52 9.00
CA ASP A 153 7.13 -10.32 9.28
C ASP A 153 6.24 -9.24 9.90
N ALA A 154 5.00 -9.09 9.41
CA ALA A 154 3.99 -8.21 10.00
C ALA A 154 3.72 -8.60 11.47
N ARG A 155 3.50 -9.86 11.76
CA ARG A 155 3.26 -10.36 13.12
C ARG A 155 4.43 -10.07 14.07
N ARG A 156 5.68 -10.26 13.58
CA ARG A 156 6.87 -9.92 14.37
C ARG A 156 6.96 -8.42 14.65
N ALA A 157 6.74 -7.58 13.63
CA ALA A 157 6.82 -6.13 13.78
C ALA A 157 5.73 -5.59 14.72
N ILE A 158 4.50 -6.07 14.61
CA ILE A 158 3.40 -5.75 15.55
C ILE A 158 3.79 -6.14 16.97
N GLY A 159 4.34 -7.35 17.17
CA GLY A 159 4.79 -7.81 18.48
C GLY A 159 5.89 -6.93 19.08
N LYS A 160 6.80 -6.39 18.27
CA LYS A 160 7.82 -5.43 18.71
C LYS A 160 7.22 -4.08 19.13
N ALA A 161 6.27 -3.54 18.34
CA ALA A 161 5.55 -2.33 18.72
C ALA A 161 4.79 -2.52 20.05
N MET A 162 4.08 -3.63 20.21
CA MET A 162 3.34 -3.97 21.42
C MET A 162 4.26 -4.13 22.64
N ALA A 163 5.46 -4.67 22.46
CA ALA A 163 6.45 -4.81 23.52
C ALA A 163 7.01 -3.47 24.01
N ILE A 164 7.08 -2.46 23.11
CA ILE A 164 7.53 -1.11 23.47
C ILE A 164 6.44 -0.35 24.24
N ASP A 165 5.20 -0.39 23.74
CA ASP A 165 4.08 0.30 24.40
C ASP A 165 2.78 -0.51 24.22
N PRO A 166 2.45 -1.39 25.18
CA PRO A 166 1.24 -2.22 25.12
C PRO A 166 -0.05 -1.44 25.40
N GLY A 167 0.04 -0.19 25.86
CA GLY A 167 -1.10 0.68 26.14
C GLY A 167 -1.62 1.46 24.92
N ARG A 168 -1.14 1.15 23.74
CA ARG A 168 -1.56 1.81 22.51
C ARG A 168 -2.46 0.94 21.65
N PRO A 169 -3.50 1.51 21.01
CA PRO A 169 -4.49 0.74 20.25
C PRO A 169 -3.97 0.22 18.91
N GLU A 170 -2.96 0.89 18.29
CA GLU A 170 -2.52 0.59 16.93
C GLU A 170 -2.06 -0.87 16.73
N PRO A 171 -1.26 -1.51 17.61
CA PRO A 171 -0.84 -2.89 17.40
C PRO A 171 -2.00 -3.88 17.44
N TYR A 172 -3.01 -3.61 18.26
CA TYR A 172 -4.21 -4.46 18.36
C TYR A 172 -5.06 -4.33 17.10
N ASP A 173 -5.27 -3.10 16.60
CA ASP A 173 -5.95 -2.86 15.34
C ASP A 173 -5.25 -3.55 14.17
N LEU A 174 -3.92 -3.41 14.04
CA LEU A 174 -3.13 -4.07 13.01
C LEU A 174 -3.16 -5.61 13.10
N THR A 175 -3.26 -6.15 14.31
CA THR A 175 -3.45 -7.60 14.50
C THR A 175 -4.82 -8.02 13.98
N GLY A 176 -5.86 -7.24 14.25
CA GLY A 176 -7.20 -7.46 13.71
C GLY A 176 -7.22 -7.43 12.18
N VAL A 177 -6.60 -6.41 11.57
CA VAL A 177 -6.46 -6.31 10.10
C VAL A 177 -5.73 -7.52 9.51
N LEU A 178 -4.66 -7.98 10.15
CA LEU A 178 -3.92 -9.15 9.71
C LEU A 178 -4.77 -10.42 9.72
N LEU A 179 -5.55 -10.62 10.78
CA LEU A 179 -6.46 -11.76 10.93
C LEU A 179 -7.63 -11.69 9.92
N GLU A 180 -8.19 -10.51 9.70
CA GLU A 180 -9.24 -10.30 8.70
C GLU A 180 -8.76 -10.69 7.29
N ILE A 181 -7.55 -10.28 6.90
CA ILE A 181 -6.94 -10.66 5.61
C ILE A 181 -6.73 -12.18 5.52
N GLN A 182 -6.49 -12.85 6.63
CA GLN A 182 -6.33 -14.30 6.72
C GLN A 182 -7.66 -15.07 6.79
N GLY A 183 -8.81 -14.35 6.86
CA GLY A 183 -10.16 -14.93 6.91
C GLY A 183 -10.65 -15.29 8.30
N ASP A 184 -9.94 -14.92 9.37
CA ASP A 184 -10.37 -15.17 10.74
C ASP A 184 -11.13 -13.95 11.29
N LEU A 185 -12.35 -13.73 10.76
CA LEU A 185 -13.20 -12.61 11.16
C LEU A 185 -13.55 -12.59 12.66
N PRO A 186 -13.90 -13.74 13.31
CA PRO A 186 -14.23 -13.73 14.73
C PRO A 186 -13.08 -13.24 15.59
N GLU A 187 -11.86 -13.70 15.33
CA GLU A 187 -10.69 -13.28 16.09
C GLU A 187 -10.29 -11.84 15.75
N ALA A 188 -10.40 -11.43 14.47
CA ALA A 188 -10.17 -10.03 14.06
C ALA A 188 -11.06 -9.06 14.84
N MET A 189 -12.36 -9.35 14.96
CA MET A 189 -13.30 -8.53 15.75
C MET A 189 -12.90 -8.43 17.23
N ARG A 190 -12.35 -9.49 17.82
CA ARG A 190 -11.85 -9.44 19.22
C ARG A 190 -10.69 -8.45 19.36
N PHE A 191 -9.78 -8.43 18.41
CA PHE A 191 -8.66 -7.51 18.41
C PHE A 191 -9.07 -6.06 18.13
N PHE A 192 -10.02 -5.81 17.24
CA PHE A 192 -10.58 -4.46 17.06
C PHE A 192 -11.27 -3.94 18.32
N ARG A 193 -12.02 -4.80 19.04
CA ARG A 193 -12.62 -4.43 20.33
C ARG A 193 -11.54 -4.15 21.39
N ALA A 194 -10.48 -4.96 21.46
CA ALA A 194 -9.37 -4.72 22.37
C ALA A 194 -8.67 -3.35 22.10
N ALA A 195 -8.53 -2.96 20.84
CA ALA A 195 -8.02 -1.63 20.49
C ALA A 195 -8.95 -0.52 21.00
N LEU A 196 -10.27 -0.69 20.88
CA LEU A 196 -11.28 0.26 21.38
C LEU A 196 -11.42 0.27 22.91
N ASP A 197 -11.10 -0.82 23.58
CA ASP A 197 -11.02 -0.86 25.06
C ASP A 197 -9.85 -0.01 25.57
N ILE A 198 -8.74 0.06 24.81
CA ILE A 198 -7.60 0.92 25.12
C ILE A 198 -7.91 2.39 24.80
N ASP A 199 -8.42 2.67 23.61
CA ASP A 199 -8.84 4.01 23.19
C ASP A 199 -10.20 3.97 22.49
N PRO A 200 -11.30 4.30 23.21
CA PRO A 200 -12.64 4.32 22.63
C PRO A 200 -12.83 5.34 21.48
N ALA A 201 -11.90 6.30 21.31
CA ALA A 201 -11.92 7.30 20.25
C ALA A 201 -11.10 6.89 19.02
N TYR A 202 -10.40 5.75 19.07
CA TYR A 202 -9.54 5.28 17.97
C TYR A 202 -10.36 4.88 16.73
N LYS A 203 -10.41 5.79 15.78
CA LYS A 203 -11.26 5.66 14.59
C LYS A 203 -10.95 4.44 13.70
N PRO A 204 -9.67 4.07 13.44
CA PRO A 204 -9.38 2.92 12.58
C PRO A 204 -10.06 1.64 13.08
N ALA A 205 -9.86 1.26 14.34
CA ALA A 205 -10.46 0.05 14.89
C ALA A 205 -11.99 0.06 14.87
N ARG A 206 -12.62 1.23 15.04
CA ARG A 206 -14.09 1.36 14.93
C ARG A 206 -14.58 1.10 13.52
N VAL A 207 -13.88 1.62 12.51
CA VAL A 207 -14.23 1.40 11.09
C VAL A 207 -14.03 -0.08 10.74
N ASN A 208 -12.89 -0.65 11.12
CA ASN A 208 -12.55 -2.05 10.85
C ASN A 208 -13.55 -3.00 11.52
N LEU A 209 -13.93 -2.76 12.78
CA LEU A 209 -14.91 -3.56 13.50
C LEU A 209 -16.28 -3.55 12.80
N ASN A 210 -16.76 -2.36 12.41
CA ASN A 210 -18.05 -2.24 11.71
C ASN A 210 -18.04 -3.00 10.38
N THR A 211 -16.91 -2.93 9.64
CA THR A 211 -16.74 -3.65 8.38
C THR A 211 -16.76 -5.17 8.61
N ALA A 212 -16.00 -5.65 9.59
CA ALA A 212 -15.92 -7.08 9.93
C ALA A 212 -17.28 -7.63 10.41
N GLU A 213 -18.02 -6.88 11.22
CA GLU A 213 -19.38 -7.28 11.66
C GLU A 213 -20.37 -7.39 10.49
N SER A 214 -20.26 -6.47 9.51
CA SER A 214 -21.10 -6.53 8.30
C SER A 214 -20.77 -7.74 7.43
N LEU A 215 -19.50 -8.10 7.30
CA LEU A 215 -19.04 -9.28 6.55
C LEU A 215 -19.49 -10.58 7.25
N ASP A 216 -19.32 -10.71 8.57
CA ASP A 216 -19.73 -11.87 9.34
C ASP A 216 -21.24 -12.10 9.26
N GLN A 217 -22.04 -11.01 9.26
CA GLN A 217 -23.48 -11.10 9.09
C GLN A 217 -23.86 -11.59 7.69
N ALA A 218 -23.22 -11.08 6.63
CA ALA A 218 -23.49 -11.50 5.26
C ALA A 218 -23.15 -12.99 5.04
N GLU A 219 -22.03 -13.47 5.59
CA GLU A 219 -21.64 -14.89 5.51
C GLU A 219 -22.64 -15.81 6.23
N ARG A 220 -23.20 -15.36 7.36
CA ARG A 220 -24.22 -16.13 8.11
C ARG A 220 -25.55 -16.21 7.36
N GLU A 221 -25.95 -15.13 6.67
CA GLU A 221 -27.17 -15.10 5.86
C GLU A 221 -27.05 -16.00 4.62
N GLU A 222 -25.88 -16.07 4.00
CA GLU A 222 -25.62 -16.97 2.86
C GLU A 222 -25.59 -18.45 3.28
N THR A 223 -25.08 -18.75 4.47
CA THR A 223 -24.97 -20.14 4.96
C THR A 223 -26.28 -20.66 5.59
N HIS A 224 -27.17 -19.78 6.03
CA HIS A 224 -28.46 -20.11 6.62
C HIS A 224 -29.55 -19.21 6.03
N PRO A 225 -29.97 -19.43 4.75
CA PRO A 225 -31.09 -18.67 4.20
C PRO A 225 -32.33 -18.98 5.03
N ALA A 226 -33.03 -17.91 5.43
CA ALA A 226 -34.27 -18.04 6.19
C ALA A 226 -35.28 -18.93 5.43
N PRO A 227 -36.10 -19.75 6.13
CA PRO A 227 -37.02 -20.67 5.53
C PRO A 227 -38.14 -20.00 4.72
#